data_294eb41b9468fdf9391d2a294192e55b
#
_entry.id   294eb41b9468fdf9391d2a294192e55b
#
_cell.length_a   1.000
_cell.length_b   1.000
_cell.length_c   1.000
_cell.angle_alpha   90.00
_cell.angle_beta   90.00
_cell.angle_gamma   90.00
#
_symmetry.space_group_name_H-M   'P 1'
#
loop_
_entity.id
_entity.type
_entity.pdbx_description
1 polymer ?
#
loop_
_entity_poly.entity_id
_entity_poly.type
_entity_poly.pdbx_seq_one_letter_code
_entity_poly.pdbx_strand_id
1 'polypeptide(L)'
;LTRDMLEENNMQIAKAWEGKFATKEYELVNSKDKEQILFVDFENGETIEASGAEIYDMIYHGDNPWIITANGTILRHDIKGVVPGLLERWYAERKELQANARKAKEENNKDQFEFWDKRQLVKKINLNSLYGAILNPGSRFFDSRIGQSTTLTGRCIAKHMGAEVNRILTGDYDHVGDTIIYGDTDSVYFSAFP
;
A
#
# COMPACT_ATOMS: atom_id res chain seq x y z
N LEU A 1 -11.15 2.39 1.14
CA LEU A 1 -11.45 1.51 0.01
C LEU A 1 -12.41 0.44 0.51
N THR A 2 -13.53 0.22 -0.18
CA THR A 2 -14.41 -0.91 0.10
C THR A 2 -13.78 -2.20 -0.42
N ARG A 3 -14.24 -3.36 0.10
CA ARG A 3 -13.78 -4.67 -0.38
C ARG A 3 -13.98 -4.82 -1.89
N ASP A 4 -15.14 -4.40 -2.39
CA ASP A 4 -15.48 -4.46 -3.81
C ASP A 4 -14.54 -3.61 -4.68
N MET A 5 -14.18 -2.41 -4.22
CA MET A 5 -13.20 -1.55 -4.91
C MET A 5 -11.80 -2.18 -4.94
N LEU A 6 -11.41 -2.87 -3.87
CA LEU A 6 -10.12 -3.60 -3.83
C LEU A 6 -10.13 -4.78 -4.79
N GLU A 7 -11.23 -5.53 -4.86
CA GLU A 7 -11.37 -6.65 -5.77
C GLU A 7 -11.32 -6.19 -7.23
N GLU A 8 -12.10 -5.19 -7.60
CA GLU A 8 -12.12 -4.65 -8.95
C GLU A 8 -10.75 -4.08 -9.36
N ASN A 9 -10.11 -3.30 -8.50
CA ASN A 9 -8.79 -2.76 -8.78
C ASN A 9 -7.72 -3.86 -8.88
N ASN A 10 -7.75 -4.87 -8.02
CA ASN A 10 -6.80 -5.97 -8.07
C ASN A 10 -6.93 -6.78 -9.35
N MET A 11 -8.15 -7.04 -9.82
CA MET A 11 -8.38 -7.72 -11.10
C MET A 11 -7.86 -6.90 -12.28
N GLN A 12 -8.06 -5.58 -12.29
CA GLN A 12 -7.55 -4.71 -13.34
C GLN A 12 -6.02 -4.65 -13.35
N ILE A 13 -5.41 -4.51 -12.17
CA ILE A 13 -3.95 -4.49 -11.99
C ILE A 13 -3.34 -5.83 -12.45
N ALA A 14 -3.88 -6.95 -12.00
CA ALA A 14 -3.39 -8.26 -12.38
C ALA A 14 -3.49 -8.50 -13.89
N LYS A 15 -4.61 -8.13 -14.49
CA LYS A 15 -4.85 -8.28 -15.94
C LYS A 15 -3.90 -7.44 -16.79
N ALA A 16 -3.60 -6.21 -16.38
CA ALA A 16 -2.79 -5.26 -17.14
C ALA A 16 -1.28 -5.44 -16.91
N TRP A 17 -0.89 -5.99 -15.76
CA TRP A 17 0.50 -6.01 -15.30
C TRP A 17 1.06 -7.41 -15.08
N GLU A 18 0.49 -8.39 -15.70
CA GLU A 18 0.94 -9.79 -15.65
C GLU A 18 2.47 -9.89 -15.70
N GLY A 19 3.09 -10.45 -14.65
CA GLY A 19 4.53 -10.67 -14.54
C GLY A 19 5.41 -9.43 -14.30
N LYS A 20 4.83 -8.24 -14.10
CA LYS A 20 5.65 -7.01 -14.00
C LYS A 20 5.84 -6.43 -12.60
N PHE A 21 4.92 -6.61 -11.65
CA PHE A 21 4.89 -5.77 -10.45
C PHE A 21 4.49 -6.42 -9.16
N ALA A 22 3.90 -7.59 -9.20
CA ALA A 22 3.54 -8.38 -8.04
C ALA A 22 4.35 -9.68 -8.02
N THR A 23 4.24 -10.46 -6.97
CA THR A 23 4.77 -11.81 -6.97
C THR A 23 3.87 -12.74 -7.79
N LYS A 24 4.44 -13.87 -8.20
CA LYS A 24 3.71 -14.89 -8.95
C LYS A 24 2.45 -15.36 -8.20
N GLU A 25 2.54 -15.50 -6.88
CA GLU A 25 1.43 -15.93 -6.01
C GLU A 25 0.27 -14.92 -6.05
N TYR A 26 0.57 -13.63 -5.95
CA TYR A 26 -0.44 -12.58 -6.08
C TYR A 26 -1.12 -12.60 -7.45
N GLU A 27 -0.33 -12.77 -8.50
CA GLU A 27 -0.82 -12.84 -9.88
C GLU A 27 -1.70 -14.05 -10.11
N LEU A 28 -1.32 -15.22 -9.59
CA LEU A 28 -2.10 -16.45 -9.71
C LEU A 28 -3.45 -16.37 -9.00
N VAL A 29 -3.51 -15.70 -7.86
CA VAL A 29 -4.77 -15.47 -7.14
C VAL A 29 -5.69 -14.50 -7.88
N ASN A 30 -5.15 -13.43 -8.48
CA ASN A 30 -5.94 -12.35 -9.06
C ASN A 30 -6.05 -12.39 -10.60
N SER A 31 -5.38 -13.33 -11.27
CA SER A 31 -5.39 -13.50 -12.73
C SER A 31 -6.44 -14.51 -13.21
N LYS A 32 -6.40 -14.79 -14.51
CA LYS A 32 -7.27 -15.78 -15.14
C LYS A 32 -6.85 -17.22 -14.89
N ASP A 33 -5.57 -17.48 -14.64
CA ASP A 33 -5.02 -18.82 -14.38
C ASP A 33 -5.13 -19.16 -12.89
N LYS A 34 -6.37 -19.35 -12.45
CA LYS A 34 -6.70 -19.60 -11.04
C LYS A 34 -6.68 -21.08 -10.66
N GLU A 35 -6.37 -21.98 -11.61
CA GLU A 35 -6.39 -23.42 -11.34
C GLU A 35 -5.08 -23.93 -10.74
N GLN A 36 -4.01 -23.15 -10.82
CA GLN A 36 -2.73 -23.56 -10.25
C GLN A 36 -2.82 -23.69 -8.75
N ILE A 37 -2.32 -24.82 -8.23
CA ILE A 37 -2.26 -25.09 -6.79
C ILE A 37 -1.17 -24.23 -6.14
N LEU A 38 -1.54 -23.59 -5.06
CA LEU A 38 -0.71 -22.75 -4.21
C LEU A 38 -0.68 -23.30 -2.78
N PHE A 39 0.39 -23.00 -2.08
CA PHE A 39 0.54 -23.33 -0.67
C PHE A 39 0.49 -22.03 0.15
N VAL A 40 -0.39 -22.00 1.15
CA VAL A 40 -0.51 -20.88 2.07
C VAL A 40 -0.02 -21.35 3.44
N ASP A 41 1.14 -20.86 3.84
CA ASP A 41 1.75 -21.16 5.14
C ASP A 41 1.30 -20.13 6.18
N PHE A 42 0.71 -20.60 7.27
CA PHE A 42 0.32 -19.78 8.42
C PHE A 42 1.42 -19.75 9.48
N GLU A 43 1.43 -18.69 10.28
CA GLU A 43 2.41 -18.52 11.36
C GLU A 43 2.30 -19.60 12.47
N ASN A 44 1.14 -20.22 12.61
CA ASN A 44 0.93 -21.34 13.55
C ASN A 44 1.51 -22.67 13.04
N GLY A 45 2.09 -22.70 11.84
CA GLY A 45 2.66 -23.89 11.21
C GLY A 45 1.66 -24.74 10.41
N GLU A 46 0.40 -24.30 10.31
CA GLU A 46 -0.55 -24.92 9.39
C GLU A 46 -0.27 -24.48 7.96
N THR A 47 -0.46 -25.38 7.00
CA THR A 47 -0.38 -25.11 5.56
C THR A 47 -1.69 -25.51 4.91
N ILE A 48 -2.25 -24.65 4.09
CA ILE A 48 -3.38 -24.94 3.22
C ILE A 48 -2.85 -25.12 1.81
N GLU A 49 -3.26 -26.20 1.16
CA GLU A 49 -3.09 -26.42 -0.27
C GLU A 49 -4.40 -26.11 -0.97
N ALA A 50 -4.41 -25.09 -1.82
CA ALA A 50 -5.62 -24.65 -2.52
C ALA A 50 -5.27 -24.05 -3.89
N SER A 51 -6.21 -24.08 -4.81
CA SER A 51 -6.08 -23.40 -6.10
C SER A 51 -6.14 -21.87 -5.93
N GLY A 52 -5.59 -21.12 -6.88
CA GLY A 52 -5.72 -19.67 -6.90
C GLY A 52 -7.18 -19.20 -6.84
N ALA A 53 -8.11 -19.94 -7.47
CA ALA A 53 -9.55 -19.66 -7.40
C ALA A 53 -10.11 -19.80 -5.98
N GLU A 54 -9.78 -20.90 -5.29
CA GLU A 54 -10.21 -21.12 -3.91
C GLU A 54 -9.65 -20.06 -2.96
N ILE A 55 -8.39 -19.70 -3.11
CA ILE A 55 -7.77 -18.62 -2.31
C ILE A 55 -8.45 -17.28 -2.60
N TYR A 56 -8.76 -17.00 -3.87
CA TYR A 56 -9.50 -15.80 -4.26
C TYR A 56 -10.87 -15.73 -3.58
N ASP A 57 -11.62 -16.83 -3.61
CA ASP A 57 -12.93 -16.91 -2.96
C ASP A 57 -12.82 -16.77 -1.44
N MET A 58 -11.81 -17.36 -0.83
CA MET A 58 -11.55 -17.19 0.61
C MET A 58 -11.26 -15.75 1.00
N ILE A 59 -10.58 -14.98 0.14
CA ILE A 59 -10.19 -13.58 0.41
C ILE A 59 -11.36 -12.62 0.13
N TYR A 60 -12.05 -12.79 -0.99
CA TYR A 60 -13.02 -11.79 -1.48
C TYR A 60 -14.48 -12.16 -1.23
N HIS A 61 -14.83 -13.42 -1.21
CA HIS A 61 -16.21 -13.90 -1.07
C HIS A 61 -16.48 -14.67 0.22
N GLY A 62 -15.44 -15.15 0.91
CA GLY A 62 -15.56 -15.87 2.17
C GLY A 62 -15.78 -14.96 3.38
N ASP A 63 -16.11 -15.56 4.52
CA ASP A 63 -16.22 -14.87 5.81
C ASP A 63 -14.85 -14.57 6.45
N ASN A 64 -13.75 -14.93 5.77
CA ASN A 64 -12.41 -14.69 6.27
C ASN A 64 -12.06 -13.18 6.20
N PRO A 65 -11.51 -12.63 7.28
CA PRO A 65 -11.11 -11.23 7.32
C PRO A 65 -9.73 -11.01 6.66
N TRP A 66 -9.51 -11.58 5.50
CA TRP A 66 -8.21 -11.59 4.83
C TRP A 66 -8.12 -10.52 3.75
N ILE A 67 -6.90 -9.99 3.59
CA ILE A 67 -6.49 -9.18 2.45
C ILE A 67 -5.16 -9.71 1.93
N ILE A 68 -4.98 -9.71 0.61
CA ILE A 68 -3.72 -10.09 -0.02
C ILE A 68 -2.94 -8.84 -0.44
N THR A 69 -1.64 -8.84 -0.21
CA THR A 69 -0.72 -7.78 -0.60
C THR A 69 0.04 -8.16 -1.87
N ALA A 70 0.67 -7.19 -2.53
CA ALA A 70 1.33 -7.40 -3.81
C ALA A 70 2.51 -8.39 -3.80
N ASN A 71 3.02 -8.76 -2.63
CA ASN A 71 4.03 -9.82 -2.49
C ASN A 71 3.43 -11.19 -2.12
N GLY A 72 2.10 -11.36 -2.18
CA GLY A 72 1.42 -12.60 -1.83
C GLY A 72 1.17 -12.81 -0.33
N THR A 73 1.59 -11.89 0.53
CA THR A 73 1.34 -12.01 1.98
C THR A 73 -0.12 -11.73 2.28
N ILE A 74 -0.76 -12.65 3.01
CA ILE A 74 -2.13 -12.51 3.47
C ILE A 74 -2.12 -11.89 4.87
N LEU A 75 -2.87 -10.80 5.04
CA LEU A 75 -3.01 -10.09 6.31
C LEU A 75 -4.46 -10.12 6.78
N ARG A 76 -4.67 -10.07 8.09
CA ARG A 76 -6.00 -9.89 8.69
C ARG A 76 -6.33 -8.40 8.80
N HIS A 77 -7.59 -8.05 8.55
CA HIS A 77 -8.07 -6.67 8.65
C HIS A 77 -9.10 -6.44 9.78
N ASP A 78 -9.57 -7.52 10.42
CA ASP A 78 -10.55 -7.46 11.53
C ASP A 78 -9.90 -7.11 12.87
N ILE A 79 -8.61 -7.36 13.01
CA ILE A 79 -7.84 -7.05 14.22
C ILE A 79 -6.83 -5.96 13.91
N LYS A 80 -6.97 -4.81 14.56
CA LYS A 80 -5.99 -3.75 14.45
C LYS A 80 -4.70 -4.14 15.18
N GLY A 81 -3.65 -4.39 14.43
CA GLY A 81 -2.33 -4.67 14.99
C GLY A 81 -1.75 -3.48 15.77
N VAL A 82 -0.79 -3.75 16.65
CA VAL A 82 -0.13 -2.73 17.48
C VAL A 82 0.57 -1.67 16.62
N VAL A 83 1.29 -2.09 15.59
CA VAL A 83 2.02 -1.16 14.69
C VAL A 83 1.08 -0.25 13.91
N PRO A 84 0.05 -0.75 13.20
CA PRO A 84 -0.94 0.09 12.56
C PRO A 84 -1.66 1.05 13.52
N GLY A 85 -2.00 0.59 14.71
CA GLY A 85 -2.64 1.43 15.74
C GLY A 85 -1.73 2.56 16.22
N LEU A 86 -0.44 2.31 16.37
CA LEU A 86 0.56 3.31 16.74
C LEU A 86 0.77 4.34 15.62
N LEU A 87 0.88 3.87 14.37
CA LEU A 87 1.03 4.72 13.18
C LEU A 87 -0.17 5.66 13.03
N GLU A 88 -1.39 5.16 13.16
CA GLU A 88 -2.61 5.96 13.09
C GLU A 88 -2.63 7.06 14.14
N ARG A 89 -2.32 6.72 15.40
CA ARG A 89 -2.25 7.69 16.48
C ARG A 89 -1.20 8.78 16.21
N TRP A 90 0.02 8.39 15.84
CA TRP A 90 1.09 9.35 15.56
C TRP A 90 0.79 10.21 14.33
N TYR A 91 0.12 9.65 13.34
CA TYR A 91 -0.32 10.41 12.17
C TYR A 91 -1.39 11.45 12.53
N ALA A 92 -2.37 11.09 13.37
CA ALA A 92 -3.38 12.02 13.88
C ALA A 92 -2.75 13.16 14.68
N GLU A 93 -1.88 12.83 15.63
CA GLU A 93 -1.13 13.82 16.41
C GLU A 93 -0.30 14.75 15.50
N ARG A 94 0.33 14.21 14.47
CA ARG A 94 1.08 15.01 13.49
C ARG A 94 0.16 15.99 12.74
N LYS A 95 -1.03 15.56 12.35
CA LYS A 95 -2.02 16.43 11.67
C LYS A 95 -2.46 17.59 12.56
N GLU A 96 -2.67 17.36 13.83
CA GLU A 96 -2.98 18.43 14.80
C GLU A 96 -1.82 19.43 14.94
N LEU A 97 -0.57 18.93 15.06
CA LEU A 97 0.62 19.78 15.13
C LEU A 97 0.80 20.62 13.85
N GLN A 98 0.52 20.04 12.67
CA GLN A 98 0.54 20.77 11.39
C GLN A 98 -0.56 21.83 11.30
N ALA A 99 -1.75 21.57 11.85
CA ALA A 99 -2.82 22.55 11.90
C ALA A 99 -2.45 23.75 12.81
N ASN A 100 -1.87 23.46 13.98
CA ASN A 100 -1.38 24.51 14.89
C ASN A 100 -0.24 25.34 14.26
N ALA A 101 0.68 24.69 13.53
CA ALA A 101 1.73 25.41 12.80
C ALA A 101 1.15 26.34 11.71
N ARG A 102 0.14 25.87 10.94
CA ARG A 102 -0.54 26.70 9.95
C ARG A 102 -1.21 27.92 10.58
N LYS A 103 -1.94 27.71 11.67
CA LYS A 103 -2.60 28.79 12.42
C LYS A 103 -1.58 29.83 12.92
N ALA A 104 -0.48 29.38 13.52
CA ALA A 104 0.58 30.29 13.98
C ALA A 104 1.23 31.08 12.81
N LYS A 105 1.32 30.46 11.62
CA LYS A 105 1.80 31.14 10.41
C LYS A 105 0.83 32.21 9.93
N GLU A 106 -0.47 31.93 9.92
CA GLU A 106 -1.53 32.91 9.58
C GLU A 106 -1.56 34.09 10.55
N GLU A 107 -1.30 33.84 11.83
CA GLU A 107 -1.18 34.87 12.89
C GLU A 107 0.17 35.61 12.85
N ASN A 108 1.08 35.30 11.91
CA ASN A 108 2.45 35.82 11.82
C ASN A 108 3.29 35.62 13.11
N ASN A 109 2.96 34.60 13.91
CA ASN A 109 3.68 34.27 15.12
C ASN A 109 4.79 33.25 14.82
N LYS A 110 6.00 33.75 14.56
CA LYS A 110 7.16 32.93 14.16
C LYS A 110 7.57 31.93 15.24
N ASP A 111 7.56 32.32 16.51
CA ASP A 111 7.99 31.44 17.62
C ASP A 111 7.05 30.27 17.78
N GLN A 112 5.74 30.50 17.71
CA GLN A 112 4.75 29.45 17.76
C GLN A 112 4.80 28.56 16.51
N PHE A 113 5.02 29.14 15.35
CA PHE A 113 5.21 28.35 14.11
C PHE A 113 6.40 27.40 14.23
N GLU A 114 7.58 27.90 14.62
CA GLU A 114 8.77 27.04 14.78
C GLU A 114 8.58 25.98 15.86
N PHE A 115 7.89 26.29 16.95
CA PHE A 115 7.58 25.33 18.00
C PHE A 115 6.75 24.16 17.49
N TRP A 116 5.66 24.43 16.77
CA TRP A 116 4.78 23.40 16.25
C TRP A 116 5.41 22.65 15.06
N ASP A 117 6.14 23.35 14.22
CA ASP A 117 6.80 22.75 13.06
C ASP A 117 7.88 21.74 13.46
N LYS A 118 8.71 22.07 14.42
CA LYS A 118 9.70 21.12 14.99
C LYS A 118 9.04 19.88 15.58
N ARG A 119 7.91 20.03 16.26
CA ARG A 119 7.19 18.90 16.86
C ARG A 119 6.56 17.99 15.79
N GLN A 120 5.94 18.55 14.75
CA GLN A 120 5.41 17.73 13.68
C GLN A 120 6.52 17.00 12.91
N LEU A 121 7.70 17.61 12.78
CA LEU A 121 8.87 16.99 12.18
C LEU A 121 9.35 15.77 12.98
N VAL A 122 9.42 15.86 14.31
CA VAL A 122 9.74 14.70 15.16
C VAL A 122 8.74 13.56 14.94
N LYS A 123 7.44 13.86 14.84
CA LYS A 123 6.43 12.84 14.56
C LYS A 123 6.63 12.21 13.17
N LYS A 124 6.99 13.00 12.16
CA LYS A 124 7.34 12.48 10.82
C LYS A 124 8.53 11.52 10.88
N ILE A 125 9.57 11.88 11.63
CA ILE A 125 10.75 11.02 11.81
C ILE A 125 10.35 9.71 12.50
N ASN A 126 9.54 9.76 13.57
CA ASN A 126 9.09 8.56 14.28
C ASN A 126 8.27 7.63 13.39
N LEU A 127 7.34 8.17 12.58
CA LEU A 127 6.55 7.40 11.61
C LEU A 127 7.44 6.65 10.61
N ASN A 128 8.42 7.35 10.04
CA ASN A 128 9.34 6.75 9.06
C ASN A 128 10.30 5.75 9.72
N SER A 129 10.76 6.03 10.94
CA SER A 129 11.67 5.15 11.69
C SER A 129 11.00 3.82 12.07
N LEU A 130 9.71 3.84 12.36
CA LEU A 130 8.98 2.61 12.69
C LEU A 130 8.95 1.64 11.49
N TYR A 131 8.73 2.16 10.29
CA TYR A 131 8.84 1.37 9.07
C TYR A 131 10.26 0.80 8.88
N GLY A 132 11.29 1.65 9.07
CA GLY A 132 12.69 1.22 9.02
C GLY A 132 13.03 0.13 10.05
N ALA A 133 12.43 0.20 11.24
CA ALA A 133 12.61 -0.82 12.28
C ALA A 133 12.03 -2.19 11.88
N ILE A 134 10.91 -2.23 11.17
CA ILE A 134 10.32 -3.48 10.65
C ILE A 134 11.24 -4.15 9.62
N LEU A 135 11.99 -3.37 8.86
CA LEU A 135 12.92 -3.88 7.84
C LEU A 135 14.34 -4.14 8.35
N ASN A 136 14.66 -3.78 9.58
CA ASN A 136 15.98 -3.97 10.15
C ASN A 136 16.11 -5.34 10.83
N PRO A 137 16.97 -6.26 10.34
CA PRO A 137 17.17 -7.59 10.93
C PRO A 137 17.59 -7.58 12.40
N GLY A 138 18.21 -6.49 12.87
CA GLY A 138 18.55 -6.30 14.29
C GLY A 138 17.40 -5.82 15.16
N SER A 139 16.25 -5.52 14.58
CA SER A 139 15.06 -5.08 15.32
C SER A 139 14.26 -6.27 15.83
N ARG A 140 13.73 -6.14 17.04
CA ARG A 140 12.79 -7.14 17.60
C ARG A 140 11.49 -7.25 16.79
N PHE A 141 11.14 -6.22 16.01
CA PHE A 141 9.94 -6.17 15.17
C PHE A 141 10.22 -6.48 13.70
N PHE A 142 11.40 -7.04 13.41
CA PHE A 142 11.79 -7.39 12.05
C PHE A 142 10.84 -8.42 11.44
N ASP A 143 10.23 -8.06 10.33
CA ASP A 143 9.51 -8.99 9.44
C ASP A 143 9.63 -8.50 8.00
N SER A 144 10.41 -9.22 7.20
CA SER A 144 10.65 -8.88 5.79
C SER A 144 9.37 -8.96 4.94
N ARG A 145 8.43 -9.84 5.29
CA ARG A 145 7.15 -10.00 4.57
C ARG A 145 6.30 -8.74 4.70
N ILE A 146 6.19 -8.20 5.92
CA ILE A 146 5.43 -6.95 6.18
C ILE A 146 6.10 -5.76 5.48
N GLY A 147 7.42 -5.66 5.54
CA GLY A 147 8.15 -4.59 4.85
C GLY A 147 7.98 -4.64 3.33
N GLN A 148 8.13 -5.81 2.74
CA GLN A 148 7.92 -6.02 1.31
C GLN A 148 6.46 -5.80 0.89
N SER A 149 5.48 -6.26 1.68
CA SER A 149 4.07 -6.02 1.39
C SER A 149 3.75 -4.54 1.31
N THR A 150 4.29 -3.73 2.21
CA THR A 150 4.10 -2.28 2.19
C THR A 150 4.68 -1.63 0.94
N THR A 151 5.94 -1.92 0.61
CA THR A 151 6.62 -1.32 -0.55
C THR A 151 6.07 -1.79 -1.89
N LEU A 152 5.83 -3.09 -2.04
CA LEU A 152 5.33 -3.62 -3.31
C LEU A 152 3.88 -3.22 -3.56
N THR A 153 3.05 -3.18 -2.53
CA THR A 153 1.67 -2.68 -2.65
C THR A 153 1.66 -1.18 -2.99
N GLY A 154 2.49 -0.38 -2.33
CA GLY A 154 2.65 1.04 -2.67
C GLY A 154 3.09 1.25 -4.12
N ARG A 155 4.03 0.44 -4.59
CA ARG A 155 4.49 0.46 -5.99
C ARG A 155 3.36 0.08 -6.98
N CYS A 156 2.55 -0.93 -6.67
CA CYS A 156 1.39 -1.28 -7.49
C CYS A 156 0.40 -0.11 -7.57
N ILE A 157 0.09 0.53 -6.45
CA ILE A 157 -0.81 1.69 -6.40
C ILE A 157 -0.27 2.85 -7.24
N ALA A 158 1.01 3.19 -7.11
CA ALA A 158 1.62 4.27 -7.88
C ALA A 158 1.56 4.02 -9.39
N LYS A 159 1.81 2.78 -9.81
CA LYS A 159 1.74 2.40 -11.23
C LYS A 159 0.32 2.37 -11.75
N HIS A 160 -0.62 1.86 -10.96
CA HIS A 160 -2.04 1.92 -11.29
C HIS A 160 -2.50 3.38 -11.48
N MET A 161 -2.08 4.28 -10.60
CA MET A 161 -2.38 5.70 -10.72
C MET A 161 -1.84 6.29 -12.04
N GLY A 162 -0.59 5.95 -12.41
CA GLY A 162 -0.03 6.38 -13.70
C GLY A 162 -0.80 5.81 -14.89
N ALA A 163 -1.11 4.51 -14.87
CA ALA A 163 -1.87 3.86 -15.93
C ALA A 163 -3.29 4.44 -16.10
N GLU A 164 -3.98 4.75 -15.00
CA GLU A 164 -5.30 5.39 -15.04
C GLU A 164 -5.23 6.81 -15.60
N VAL A 165 -4.23 7.59 -15.24
CA VAL A 165 -4.02 8.92 -15.83
C VAL A 165 -3.80 8.81 -17.34
N ASN A 166 -2.93 7.89 -17.79
CA ASN A 166 -2.69 7.67 -19.22
C ASN A 166 -3.98 7.22 -19.92
N ARG A 167 -4.74 6.29 -19.32
CA ARG A 167 -6.01 5.81 -19.88
C ARG A 167 -7.04 6.94 -20.05
N ILE A 168 -7.14 7.85 -19.10
CA ILE A 168 -8.06 8.99 -19.18
C ILE A 168 -7.69 9.91 -20.34
N LEU A 169 -6.40 10.10 -20.60
CA LEU A 169 -5.89 11.05 -21.58
C LEU A 169 -5.75 10.47 -22.99
N THR A 170 -5.37 9.20 -23.10
CA THR A 170 -5.09 8.55 -24.40
C THR A 170 -6.00 7.37 -24.73
N GLY A 171 -6.71 6.83 -23.74
CA GLY A 171 -7.46 5.57 -23.85
C GLY A 171 -6.65 4.32 -23.48
N ASP A 172 -5.32 4.41 -23.38
CA ASP A 172 -4.44 3.28 -23.15
C ASP A 172 -4.06 3.15 -21.68
N TYR A 173 -4.31 1.97 -21.08
CA TYR A 173 -3.92 1.65 -19.71
C TYR A 173 -2.45 1.23 -19.66
N ASP A 174 -1.55 2.20 -19.57
CA ASP A 174 -0.10 1.98 -19.46
C ASP A 174 0.53 3.02 -18.51
N HIS A 175 1.26 2.54 -17.50
CA HIS A 175 1.92 3.39 -16.50
C HIS A 175 3.20 4.07 -16.99
N VAL A 176 3.69 3.69 -18.17
CA VAL A 176 4.80 4.35 -18.90
C VAL A 176 4.32 4.93 -20.23
N GLY A 177 3.00 5.13 -20.38
CA GLY A 177 2.40 5.70 -21.59
C GLY A 177 2.85 7.13 -21.86
N ASP A 178 2.58 7.62 -23.05
CA ASP A 178 3.09 8.88 -23.61
C ASP A 178 2.78 10.11 -22.76
N THR A 179 1.72 10.06 -21.95
CA THR A 179 1.37 11.19 -21.08
C THR A 179 2.17 11.22 -19.78
N ILE A 180 2.81 10.12 -19.38
CA ILE A 180 3.51 10.00 -18.09
C ILE A 180 4.94 10.52 -18.26
N ILE A 181 5.24 11.64 -17.60
CA ILE A 181 6.55 12.29 -17.63
C ILE A 181 7.46 11.71 -16.57
N TYR A 182 6.95 11.56 -15.33
CA TYR A 182 7.73 11.13 -14.17
C TYR A 182 6.82 10.64 -13.04
N GLY A 183 7.29 9.69 -12.27
CA GLY A 183 6.62 9.21 -11.05
C GLY A 183 7.62 9.10 -9.91
N ASP A 184 7.21 9.50 -8.72
CA ASP A 184 8.02 9.38 -7.50
C ASP A 184 7.15 8.98 -6.31
N THR A 185 7.46 7.84 -5.73
CA THR A 185 6.87 7.28 -4.51
C THR A 185 5.33 7.24 -4.52
N ASP A 186 4.68 8.39 -4.39
CA ASP A 186 3.23 8.58 -4.26
C ASP A 186 2.69 9.70 -5.18
N SER A 187 3.47 10.08 -6.19
CA SER A 187 3.11 11.13 -7.14
C SER A 187 3.37 10.72 -8.59
N VAL A 188 2.53 11.21 -9.49
CA VAL A 188 2.68 11.06 -10.93
C VAL A 188 2.61 12.44 -11.58
N TYR A 189 3.60 12.75 -12.42
CA TYR A 189 3.63 13.93 -13.25
C TYR A 189 3.29 13.54 -14.68
N PHE A 190 2.38 14.25 -15.29
CA PHE A 190 1.88 13.94 -16.60
C PHE A 190 1.67 15.21 -17.46
N SER A 191 1.67 15.03 -18.78
CA SER A 191 1.25 16.06 -19.74
C SER A 191 -0.24 15.92 -20.00
N ALA A 192 -1.00 17.00 -19.81
CA ALA A 192 -2.42 17.02 -20.17
C ALA A 192 -2.64 17.14 -21.69
N PHE A 193 -1.58 17.39 -22.45
CA PHE A 193 -1.55 17.50 -23.91
C PHE A 193 -0.41 16.63 -24.42
N PRO A 194 -0.68 15.32 -24.67
CA PRO A 194 0.32 14.38 -25.22
C PRO A 194 0.70 14.74 -26.66
#